data_179d01d8893d4acbbd8d0e753dc21d25
#
_entry.id   179d01d8893d4acbbd8d0e753dc21d25
#
_cell.length_a   1.000
_cell.length_b   1.000
_cell.length_c   1.000
_cell.angle_alpha   90.00
_cell.angle_beta   90.00
_cell.angle_gamma   90.00
#
_symmetry.space_group_name_H-M   'P 1'
#
loop_
_entity.id
_entity.type
_entity.pdbx_description
1 polymer ?
#
loop_
_entity_poly.entity_id
_entity_poly.type
_entity_poly.pdbx_seq_one_letter_code
_entity_poly.pdbx_strand_id
1 'polypeptide(L)'
;MASMLLARHLACSFQHSYRLLVPAAAPPVNCSHCQCFHTPVPKKSDCYNAMSRHFLEKRKEDALMKQLNIIQNAEAVHFFCNYEESRGNYLVDVDGNRMLDLYSQISSVPIGYSHPALLKLIQQPQNASMFVNRPALGILPPENFVEKLRESLLSVAPKGMSQLITMACGSCSNENAFKTIFMWYRSKERGQRGFSQEELETCMINQAPGCPDYSILSFMGAFHGRTMGCLATTHSKAIHKIDIPSFDWPIAPFPRLKYPLEEFVKENQQEEARCLEEVEDLIVKYRKKKKTVAGIIVEPIQSEGGDNHASDDFFRKLRDIARKHGCAFLVDEVQTGGGCTGKFWAHEHWGLDDPADVMTFSKKMMTGGFFHKEEFRPNAPYRIFNTWLGDPSKNLLLAEVINIIKREDLLNNAAHAGKVLLTGLLDLQARYPQFISRVRGRGTFCSFDTPDDSIRNKLILIARNKGVVLGGCGDKSIRFRPTLVFRDHHAHLFLNIFSDILADFK
;
A
#
# COMPACT_ATOMS: atom_id res chain seq x y z
N MET A 1 63.05 -5.59 -2.21
CA MET A 1 63.31 -6.97 -2.59
C MET A 1 62.94 -7.82 -1.39
N ALA A 2 61.76 -8.34 -1.34
CA ALA A 2 61.30 -9.43 -0.48
C ALA A 2 59.77 -9.37 -0.42
N SER A 3 59.10 -9.79 -1.49
CA SER A 3 57.67 -10.17 -1.46
C SER A 3 57.23 -10.75 -2.82
N MET A 4 57.97 -11.78 -3.22
CA MET A 4 57.60 -12.63 -4.36
C MET A 4 58.11 -14.01 -4.07
N LEU A 5 57.43 -14.74 -3.15
CA LEU A 5 57.62 -16.20 -2.98
C LEU A 5 56.65 -16.66 -1.88
N LEU A 6 55.33 -16.72 -2.22
CA LEU A 6 54.35 -17.54 -1.46
C LEU A 6 53.06 -17.69 -2.29
N ALA A 7 53.16 -18.21 -3.49
CA ALA A 7 52.02 -18.57 -4.29
C ALA A 7 52.34 -19.77 -5.18
N ARG A 8 52.72 -20.88 -4.56
CA ARG A 8 52.78 -22.21 -5.22
C ARG A 8 52.87 -23.23 -4.10
N HIS A 9 51.73 -23.69 -3.55
CA HIS A 9 51.48 -25.02 -2.97
C HIS A 9 50.15 -24.93 -2.23
N LEU A 10 49.10 -25.28 -2.92
CA LEU A 10 47.82 -25.76 -2.41
C LEU A 10 46.85 -25.94 -3.60
N ALA A 11 47.30 -26.74 -4.55
CA ALA A 11 46.44 -27.30 -5.59
C ALA A 11 46.65 -28.79 -5.56
N CYS A 12 46.00 -29.49 -4.65
CA CYS A 12 45.67 -30.91 -4.80
C CYS A 12 44.80 -31.34 -3.62
N SER A 13 43.75 -32.04 -3.95
CA SER A 13 42.77 -32.72 -3.07
C SER A 13 41.58 -31.90 -2.56
N PHE A 14 40.55 -31.84 -3.39
CA PHE A 14 39.16 -32.10 -2.98
C PHE A 14 38.29 -32.35 -4.22
N GLN A 15 38.55 -33.48 -4.90
CA GLN A 15 37.52 -34.11 -5.71
C GLN A 15 36.71 -35.01 -4.78
N HIS A 16 35.58 -34.56 -4.32
CA HIS A 16 34.51 -35.42 -3.82
C HIS A 16 33.20 -35.01 -4.46
N SER A 17 32.74 -35.92 -5.25
CA SER A 17 31.52 -36.07 -5.98
C SER A 17 30.27 -35.60 -5.22
N TYR A 18 29.65 -34.52 -5.65
CA TYR A 18 28.22 -34.32 -5.47
C TYR A 18 27.50 -34.86 -6.71
N ARG A 19 27.03 -36.10 -6.65
CA ARG A 19 25.99 -36.59 -7.56
C ARG A 19 24.69 -35.89 -7.20
N LEU A 20 24.30 -34.91 -8.00
CA LEU A 20 22.94 -34.41 -8.06
C LEU A 20 22.06 -35.54 -8.58
N LEU A 21 21.22 -36.10 -7.72
CA LEU A 21 20.07 -36.91 -8.11
C LEU A 21 19.08 -36.01 -8.85
N VAL A 22 19.08 -36.08 -10.17
CA VAL A 22 18.04 -35.54 -11.02
C VAL A 22 16.87 -36.53 -10.94
N PRO A 23 15.67 -36.12 -10.51
CA PRO A 23 14.50 -36.96 -10.62
C PRO A 23 14.14 -37.12 -12.10
N ALA A 24 13.85 -38.37 -12.51
CA ALA A 24 13.47 -38.73 -13.86
C ALA A 24 12.34 -37.84 -14.41
N ALA A 25 12.50 -37.43 -15.67
CA ALA A 25 11.56 -36.65 -16.43
C ALA A 25 10.19 -37.35 -16.48
N ALA A 26 9.15 -36.64 -16.03
CA ALA A 26 7.77 -37.00 -16.31
C ALA A 26 7.49 -36.81 -17.82
N PRO A 27 6.62 -37.64 -18.42
CA PRO A 27 6.34 -37.59 -19.86
C PRO A 27 5.62 -36.30 -20.24
N PRO A 28 5.73 -35.82 -21.49
CA PRO A 28 5.17 -34.56 -21.93
C PRO A 28 3.63 -34.62 -21.88
N VAL A 29 3.03 -33.77 -21.07
CA VAL A 29 1.58 -33.54 -21.12
C VAL A 29 1.31 -32.64 -22.32
N ASN A 30 0.70 -33.22 -23.35
CA ASN A 30 0.11 -32.47 -24.48
C ASN A 30 -0.99 -31.55 -23.95
N CYS A 31 -0.72 -30.27 -23.86
CA CYS A 31 -1.73 -29.26 -23.58
C CYS A 31 -2.15 -28.59 -24.89
N SER A 32 -3.06 -29.25 -25.60
CA SER A 32 -3.91 -28.59 -26.58
C SER A 32 -5.13 -28.07 -25.79
N HIS A 33 -5.29 -26.82 -25.65
CA HIS A 33 -6.46 -25.92 -25.46
C HIS A 33 -6.12 -24.81 -24.46
N CYS A 34 -5.94 -23.63 -24.99
CA CYS A 34 -6.17 -22.39 -24.25
C CYS A 34 -7.65 -22.34 -23.86
N GLN A 35 -7.99 -22.93 -22.72
CA GLN A 35 -9.30 -22.70 -22.10
C GLN A 35 -9.15 -21.55 -21.13
N CYS A 36 -9.91 -20.48 -21.37
CA CYS A 36 -10.24 -19.46 -20.39
C CYS A 36 -10.52 -20.16 -19.06
N PHE A 37 -9.82 -19.77 -17.99
CA PHE A 37 -10.07 -20.28 -16.65
C PHE A 37 -11.47 -19.87 -16.18
N HIS A 38 -12.51 -20.49 -16.73
CA HIS A 38 -13.77 -20.67 -16.03
C HIS A 38 -13.54 -21.81 -15.04
N THR A 39 -13.05 -21.45 -13.83
CA THR A 39 -13.28 -22.37 -12.71
C THR A 39 -14.79 -22.56 -12.63
N PRO A 40 -15.30 -23.82 -12.69
CA PRO A 40 -16.72 -24.05 -12.52
C PRO A 40 -17.16 -23.37 -11.24
N VAL A 41 -18.26 -22.59 -11.30
CA VAL A 41 -18.88 -22.00 -10.12
C VAL A 41 -19.20 -23.18 -9.19
N PRO A 42 -18.54 -23.28 -8.01
CA PRO A 42 -18.82 -24.36 -7.09
C PRO A 42 -20.30 -24.29 -6.71
N LYS A 43 -21.00 -25.42 -6.75
CA LYS A 43 -22.37 -25.45 -6.26
C LYS A 43 -22.41 -24.96 -4.84
N LYS A 44 -23.47 -24.25 -4.44
CA LYS A 44 -23.65 -23.67 -3.10
C LYS A 44 -23.29 -24.65 -1.98
N SER A 45 -23.58 -25.94 -2.18
CA SER A 45 -23.23 -27.07 -1.32
C SER A 45 -21.72 -27.33 -1.21
N ASP A 46 -20.94 -27.14 -2.28
CA ASP A 46 -19.52 -27.51 -2.30
C ASP A 46 -18.66 -26.43 -1.61
N CYS A 47 -19.05 -25.16 -1.74
CA CYS A 47 -18.44 -24.06 -0.99
C CYS A 47 -18.75 -24.13 0.51
N TYR A 48 -20.01 -24.43 0.86
CA TYR A 48 -20.44 -24.59 2.25
C TYR A 48 -19.80 -25.81 2.91
N ASN A 49 -19.69 -26.93 2.20
CA ASN A 49 -19.05 -28.16 2.73
C ASN A 49 -17.52 -28.05 2.82
N ALA A 50 -16.86 -27.25 1.99
CA ALA A 50 -15.43 -26.98 2.12
C ALA A 50 -15.13 -26.03 3.28
N MET A 51 -16.06 -25.13 3.61
CA MET A 51 -15.93 -24.16 4.71
C MET A 51 -16.49 -24.64 6.04
N SER A 52 -17.37 -25.68 6.05
CA SER A 52 -18.00 -26.24 7.24
C SER A 52 -17.23 -27.42 7.86
N ARG A 53 -16.10 -27.84 7.28
CA ARG A 53 -15.21 -28.74 8.00
C ARG A 53 -14.80 -28.04 9.28
N HIS A 54 -15.07 -28.67 10.43
CA HIS A 54 -14.55 -28.24 11.72
C HIS A 54 -13.11 -27.79 11.54
N PHE A 55 -12.77 -26.58 11.98
CA PHE A 55 -11.40 -26.12 12.06
C PHE A 55 -10.55 -27.26 12.60
N LEU A 56 -9.70 -27.82 11.76
CA LEU A 56 -8.74 -28.83 12.17
C LEU A 56 -8.01 -28.28 13.42
N GLU A 57 -7.86 -29.11 14.45
CA GLU A 57 -7.22 -28.68 15.69
C GLU A 57 -5.98 -27.81 15.40
N LYS A 58 -5.93 -26.61 15.94
CA LYS A 58 -4.88 -25.59 15.74
C LYS A 58 -3.47 -25.98 16.21
N ARG A 59 -3.12 -27.24 16.15
CA ARG A 59 -1.88 -27.79 16.73
C ARG A 59 -0.62 -27.21 16.10
N LYS A 60 -0.62 -27.00 14.80
CA LYS A 60 0.56 -26.50 14.07
C LYS A 60 0.69 -24.98 14.24
N GLU A 61 -0.41 -24.24 14.16
CA GLU A 61 -0.44 -22.79 14.41
C GLU A 61 0.08 -22.46 15.80
N ASP A 62 -0.43 -23.14 16.85
CA ASP A 62 -0.03 -22.91 18.26
C ASP A 62 1.46 -23.18 18.50
N ALA A 63 2.00 -24.24 17.89
CA ALA A 63 3.42 -24.56 18.00
C ALA A 63 4.30 -23.48 17.36
N LEU A 64 3.94 -23.00 16.15
CA LEU A 64 4.65 -21.94 15.46
C LEU A 64 4.56 -20.61 16.20
N MET A 65 3.38 -20.29 16.78
CA MET A 65 3.19 -19.09 17.57
C MET A 65 4.12 -19.06 18.79
N LYS A 66 4.22 -20.18 19.52
CA LYS A 66 5.15 -20.31 20.66
C LYS A 66 6.60 -20.13 20.24
N GLN A 67 7.02 -20.73 19.11
CA GLN A 67 8.37 -20.57 18.58
C GLN A 67 8.69 -19.14 18.17
N LEU A 68 7.76 -18.47 17.47
CA LEU A 68 7.95 -17.08 17.05
C LEU A 68 8.03 -16.13 18.24
N ASN A 69 7.22 -16.37 19.28
CA ASN A 69 7.17 -15.52 20.47
C ASN A 69 8.48 -15.54 21.30
N ILE A 70 9.33 -16.55 21.10
CA ILE A 70 10.69 -16.59 21.67
C ILE A 70 11.63 -15.62 20.93
N ILE A 71 11.37 -15.36 19.64
CA ILE A 71 12.24 -14.58 18.76
C ILE A 71 11.81 -13.11 18.73
N GLN A 72 10.51 -12.84 18.69
CA GLN A 72 9.93 -11.50 18.61
C GLN A 72 8.53 -11.48 19.22
N ASN A 73 7.98 -10.27 19.48
CA ASN A 73 6.58 -10.13 19.87
C ASN A 73 5.67 -10.63 18.74
N ALA A 74 4.88 -11.67 19.03
CA ALA A 74 3.98 -12.31 18.09
C ALA A 74 2.49 -11.95 18.29
N GLU A 75 2.14 -11.06 19.20
CA GLU A 75 0.74 -10.70 19.52
C GLU A 75 -0.05 -10.16 18.34
N ALA A 76 0.64 -9.53 17.37
CA ALA A 76 0.01 -9.02 16.16
C ALA A 76 -0.19 -10.09 15.07
N VAL A 77 0.32 -11.30 15.25
CA VAL A 77 0.20 -12.39 14.27
C VAL A 77 -1.16 -13.05 14.42
N HIS A 78 -1.97 -12.97 13.37
CA HIS A 78 -3.31 -13.54 13.37
C HIS A 78 -3.31 -15.06 13.17
N PHE A 79 -2.49 -15.56 12.25
CA PHE A 79 -2.27 -16.97 11.90
C PHE A 79 -1.10 -17.11 10.95
N PHE A 80 -0.56 -18.32 10.80
CA PHE A 80 0.47 -18.64 9.83
C PHE A 80 -0.15 -19.12 8.52
N CYS A 81 0.42 -18.67 7.39
CA CYS A 81 -0.10 -18.93 6.05
C CYS A 81 0.72 -20.00 5.31
N ASN A 82 0.04 -20.81 4.53
CA ASN A 82 0.61 -21.68 3.50
C ASN A 82 0.47 -21.01 2.12
N TYR A 83 1.47 -20.21 1.74
CA TYR A 83 1.44 -19.50 0.45
C TYR A 83 1.59 -20.43 -0.76
N GLU A 84 2.16 -21.63 -0.58
CA GLU A 84 2.29 -22.61 -1.66
C GLU A 84 0.92 -23.16 -2.10
N GLU A 85 -0.05 -23.24 -1.21
CA GLU A 85 -1.40 -23.69 -1.50
C GLU A 85 -2.39 -22.54 -1.76
N SER A 86 -2.01 -21.31 -1.40
CA SER A 86 -2.86 -20.13 -1.61
C SER A 86 -2.95 -19.77 -3.11
N ARG A 87 -4.18 -19.54 -3.60
CA ARG A 87 -4.46 -19.27 -5.02
C ARG A 87 -5.56 -18.24 -5.21
N GLY A 88 -5.37 -17.30 -6.13
CA GLY A 88 -6.35 -16.29 -6.48
C GLY A 88 -6.81 -15.47 -5.29
N ASN A 89 -8.10 -15.46 -4.99
CA ASN A 89 -8.69 -14.76 -3.85
C ASN A 89 -8.67 -15.57 -2.54
N TYR A 90 -8.04 -16.74 -2.52
CA TYR A 90 -8.09 -17.65 -1.39
C TYR A 90 -6.72 -17.82 -0.74
N LEU A 91 -6.68 -17.53 0.57
CA LEU A 91 -5.54 -17.75 1.45
C LEU A 91 -5.72 -19.07 2.18
N VAL A 92 -4.65 -19.83 2.33
CA VAL A 92 -4.63 -21.09 3.08
C VAL A 92 -3.74 -20.91 4.31
N ASP A 93 -4.21 -21.34 5.48
CA ASP A 93 -3.40 -21.35 6.70
C ASP A 93 -2.56 -22.64 6.82
N VAL A 94 -1.71 -22.71 7.83
CA VAL A 94 -0.82 -23.87 8.06
C VAL A 94 -1.55 -25.15 8.47
N ASP A 95 -2.80 -25.03 8.89
CA ASP A 95 -3.67 -26.15 9.27
C ASP A 95 -4.57 -26.60 8.09
N GLY A 96 -4.41 -25.98 6.91
CA GLY A 96 -5.10 -26.34 5.67
C GLY A 96 -6.48 -25.67 5.49
N ASN A 97 -6.85 -24.70 6.32
CA ASN A 97 -8.09 -23.97 6.16
C ASN A 97 -8.00 -22.99 5.01
N ARG A 98 -8.88 -23.12 4.03
CA ARG A 98 -8.97 -22.25 2.85
C ARG A 98 -9.99 -21.15 3.09
N MET A 99 -9.56 -19.89 3.04
CA MET A 99 -10.37 -18.72 3.37
C MET A 99 -10.44 -17.75 2.20
N LEU A 100 -11.62 -17.19 1.93
CA LEU A 100 -11.78 -16.06 1.02
C LEU A 100 -11.14 -14.82 1.65
N ASP A 101 -10.16 -14.24 0.96
CA ASP A 101 -9.39 -13.12 1.49
C ASP A 101 -9.88 -11.77 0.94
N LEU A 102 -10.51 -10.98 1.81
CA LEU A 102 -10.91 -9.60 1.53
C LEU A 102 -9.98 -8.58 2.22
N TYR A 103 -8.79 -9.02 2.65
CA TYR A 103 -7.79 -8.17 3.29
C TYR A 103 -6.50 -8.04 2.45
N SER A 104 -6.15 -9.11 1.71
CA SER A 104 -5.04 -9.24 0.75
C SER A 104 -3.73 -8.61 1.24
N GLN A 105 -3.26 -9.03 2.45
CA GLN A 105 -2.02 -8.54 3.05
C GLN A 105 -1.97 -7.01 3.17
N ILE A 106 -3.02 -6.43 3.73
CA ILE A 106 -3.21 -4.97 3.84
C ILE A 106 -3.18 -4.31 2.46
N SER A 107 -3.98 -4.83 1.52
CA SER A 107 -4.06 -4.30 0.15
C SER A 107 -2.78 -4.46 -0.69
N SER A 108 -1.93 -5.47 -0.40
CA SER A 108 -0.62 -5.61 -1.07
C SER A 108 -0.61 -6.66 -2.18
N VAL A 109 -1.62 -7.53 -2.27
CA VAL A 109 -1.72 -8.53 -3.33
C VAL A 109 -2.58 -8.00 -4.48
N PRO A 110 -2.00 -7.65 -5.65
CA PRO A 110 -2.76 -7.01 -6.71
C PRO A 110 -3.71 -7.95 -7.47
N ILE A 111 -3.23 -9.10 -7.94
CA ILE A 111 -3.93 -10.00 -8.88
C ILE A 111 -4.13 -11.41 -8.33
N GLY A 112 -4.12 -11.54 -7.01
CA GLY A 112 -4.34 -12.83 -6.33
C GLY A 112 -3.06 -13.59 -6.01
N TYR A 113 -3.21 -14.56 -5.10
CA TYR A 113 -2.11 -15.42 -4.65
C TYR A 113 -1.63 -16.34 -5.74
N SER A 114 -0.30 -16.53 -5.82
CA SER A 114 0.37 -17.48 -6.72
C SER A 114 -0.13 -17.41 -8.16
N HIS A 115 -0.29 -16.19 -8.69
CA HIS A 115 -0.80 -15.98 -10.05
C HIS A 115 0.07 -16.71 -11.09
N PRO A 116 -0.52 -17.55 -12.00
CA PRO A 116 0.25 -18.40 -12.92
C PRO A 116 1.24 -17.63 -13.81
N ALA A 117 0.86 -16.44 -14.29
CA ALA A 117 1.74 -15.63 -15.13
C ALA A 117 2.99 -15.16 -14.36
N LEU A 118 2.85 -14.78 -13.08
CA LEU A 118 3.99 -14.39 -12.25
C LEU A 118 4.90 -15.58 -11.94
N LEU A 119 4.33 -16.77 -11.64
CA LEU A 119 5.10 -17.98 -11.44
C LEU A 119 5.89 -18.37 -12.70
N LYS A 120 5.24 -18.31 -13.88
CA LYS A 120 5.89 -18.55 -15.16
C LYS A 120 7.05 -17.58 -15.41
N LEU A 121 6.87 -16.31 -15.04
CA LEU A 121 7.91 -15.28 -15.21
C LEU A 121 9.16 -15.59 -14.34
N ILE A 122 8.95 -16.03 -13.10
CA ILE A 122 10.03 -16.41 -12.18
C ILE A 122 10.79 -17.64 -12.69
N GLN A 123 10.11 -18.58 -13.33
CA GLN A 123 10.70 -19.81 -13.86
C GLN A 123 11.55 -19.62 -15.12
N GLN A 124 11.50 -18.44 -15.75
CA GLN A 124 12.29 -18.16 -16.95
C GLN A 124 13.77 -17.93 -16.58
N PRO A 125 14.72 -18.72 -17.13
CA PRO A 125 16.15 -18.65 -16.75
C PRO A 125 16.77 -17.26 -16.92
N GLN A 126 16.37 -16.51 -17.95
CA GLN A 126 16.84 -15.14 -18.20
C GLN A 126 16.48 -14.14 -17.10
N ASN A 127 15.47 -14.44 -16.29
CA ASN A 127 15.04 -13.58 -15.19
C ASN A 127 15.75 -13.90 -13.86
N ALA A 128 16.45 -15.06 -13.77
CA ALA A 128 17.03 -15.53 -12.51
C ALA A 128 18.00 -14.51 -11.89
N SER A 129 18.81 -13.84 -12.71
CA SER A 129 19.77 -12.83 -12.25
C SER A 129 19.10 -11.67 -11.50
N MET A 130 17.86 -11.30 -11.85
CA MET A 130 17.11 -10.22 -11.19
C MET A 130 16.65 -10.60 -9.77
N PHE A 131 16.49 -11.89 -9.50
CA PHE A 131 16.07 -12.38 -8.17
C PHE A 131 17.25 -12.63 -7.23
N VAL A 132 18.42 -13.01 -7.76
CA VAL A 132 19.59 -13.35 -6.94
C VAL A 132 20.53 -12.17 -6.71
N ASN A 133 20.58 -11.21 -7.64
CA ASN A 133 21.41 -10.02 -7.49
C ASN A 133 20.63 -8.86 -6.86
N ARG A 134 21.31 -8.12 -6.00
CA ARG A 134 20.76 -6.94 -5.34
C ARG A 134 21.58 -5.70 -5.70
N PRO A 135 21.36 -5.11 -6.91
CA PRO A 135 22.12 -3.97 -7.38
C PRO A 135 21.80 -2.70 -6.60
N ALA A 136 22.79 -1.82 -6.46
CA ALA A 136 22.60 -0.43 -6.04
C ALA A 136 22.10 0.37 -7.25
N LEU A 137 20.79 0.46 -7.41
CA LEU A 137 20.15 0.99 -8.64
C LEU A 137 20.52 2.44 -8.97
N GLY A 138 20.94 3.23 -7.98
CA GLY A 138 21.38 4.61 -8.18
C GLY A 138 22.85 4.74 -8.65
N ILE A 139 23.61 3.62 -8.72
CA ILE A 139 25.03 3.63 -9.10
C ILE A 139 25.31 2.61 -10.21
N LEU A 140 24.81 1.39 -10.05
CA LEU A 140 25.07 0.25 -10.92
C LEU A 140 23.76 -0.45 -11.33
N PRO A 141 22.85 0.25 -12.03
CA PRO A 141 21.58 -0.32 -12.48
C PRO A 141 21.83 -1.41 -13.54
N PRO A 142 20.92 -2.41 -13.64
CA PRO A 142 20.94 -3.35 -14.76
C PRO A 142 20.80 -2.66 -16.12
N GLU A 143 21.37 -3.25 -17.17
CA GLU A 143 21.32 -2.71 -18.55
C GLU A 143 19.89 -2.39 -19.00
N ASN A 144 18.93 -3.26 -18.71
CA ASN A 144 17.53 -3.13 -19.10
C ASN A 144 16.66 -2.32 -18.09
N PHE A 145 17.26 -1.65 -17.11
CA PHE A 145 16.52 -0.98 -16.04
C PHE A 145 15.56 0.09 -16.56
N VAL A 146 16.02 0.93 -17.49
CA VAL A 146 15.19 2.00 -18.08
C VAL A 146 14.00 1.43 -18.84
N GLU A 147 14.22 0.36 -19.63
CA GLU A 147 13.16 -0.33 -20.35
C GLU A 147 12.10 -0.89 -19.38
N LYS A 148 12.54 -1.57 -18.31
CA LYS A 148 11.63 -2.12 -17.28
C LYS A 148 10.85 -1.04 -16.53
N LEU A 149 11.43 0.14 -16.29
CA LEU A 149 10.69 1.27 -15.73
C LEU A 149 9.63 1.81 -16.71
N ARG A 150 9.91 1.85 -18.02
CA ARG A 150 8.93 2.27 -19.03
C ARG A 150 7.78 1.28 -19.18
N GLU A 151 8.06 -0.01 -19.19
CA GLU A 151 7.06 -1.07 -19.27
C GLU A 151 6.17 -1.15 -18.01
N SER A 152 6.71 -0.81 -16.86
CA SER A 152 6.02 -0.86 -15.56
C SER A 152 5.53 0.52 -15.12
N LEU A 153 6.24 1.14 -14.20
CA LEU A 153 5.84 2.36 -13.49
C LEU A 153 5.53 3.54 -14.42
N LEU A 154 6.39 3.82 -15.41
CA LEU A 154 6.16 4.94 -16.32
C LEU A 154 4.96 4.74 -17.25
N SER A 155 4.55 3.49 -17.51
CA SER A 155 3.34 3.19 -18.30
C SER A 155 2.03 3.57 -17.61
N VAL A 156 2.08 3.86 -16.33
CA VAL A 156 0.96 4.25 -15.46
C VAL A 156 1.26 5.53 -14.66
N ALA A 157 2.26 6.30 -15.11
CA ALA A 157 2.64 7.53 -14.43
C ALA A 157 1.44 8.50 -14.35
N PRO A 158 1.24 9.19 -13.21
CA PRO A 158 0.21 10.20 -13.07
C PRO A 158 0.39 11.35 -14.06
N LYS A 159 -0.71 11.99 -14.43
CA LYS A 159 -0.69 13.12 -15.38
C LYS A 159 0.27 14.22 -14.89
N GLY A 160 1.14 14.69 -15.77
CA GLY A 160 2.11 15.76 -15.47
C GLY A 160 3.35 15.34 -14.68
N MET A 161 3.50 14.04 -14.34
CA MET A 161 4.66 13.53 -13.60
C MET A 161 5.53 12.64 -14.49
N SER A 162 6.69 13.14 -14.91
CA SER A 162 7.63 12.44 -15.78
C SER A 162 8.84 11.86 -15.04
N GLN A 163 9.01 12.22 -13.77
CA GLN A 163 10.16 11.81 -12.95
C GLN A 163 9.72 10.74 -11.95
N LEU A 164 10.64 9.81 -11.68
CA LEU A 164 10.36 8.65 -10.82
C LEU A 164 11.61 8.28 -10.00
N ILE A 165 11.40 7.99 -8.73
CA ILE A 165 12.41 7.36 -7.87
C ILE A 165 11.78 6.14 -7.22
N THR A 166 12.40 4.96 -7.39
CA THR A 166 11.95 3.71 -6.75
C THR A 166 12.51 3.58 -5.35
N MET A 167 11.74 2.92 -4.47
CA MET A 167 12.04 2.71 -3.05
C MET A 167 11.65 1.30 -2.62
N ALA A 168 11.98 0.90 -1.39
CA ALA A 168 11.67 -0.43 -0.87
C ALA A 168 10.22 -0.57 -0.40
N CYS A 169 9.61 0.49 0.17
CA CYS A 169 8.26 0.44 0.75
C CYS A 169 7.64 1.84 0.84
N GLY A 170 6.36 1.91 1.26
CA GLY A 170 5.62 3.17 1.40
C GLY A 170 6.24 4.15 2.40
N SER A 171 6.77 3.68 3.53
CA SER A 171 7.47 4.56 4.48
C SER A 171 8.72 5.17 3.87
N CYS A 172 9.55 4.40 3.17
CA CYS A 172 10.71 4.92 2.45
C CYS A 172 10.30 5.92 1.36
N SER A 173 9.17 5.65 0.69
CA SER A 173 8.64 6.54 -0.36
C SER A 173 8.26 7.90 0.21
N ASN A 174 7.45 7.93 1.27
CA ASN A 174 7.02 9.16 1.93
C ASN A 174 8.19 9.92 2.55
N GLU A 175 9.09 9.25 3.28
CA GLU A 175 10.27 9.87 3.89
C GLU A 175 11.15 10.58 2.86
N ASN A 176 11.40 9.94 1.71
CA ASN A 176 12.22 10.54 0.65
C ASN A 176 11.43 11.58 -0.17
N ALA A 177 10.10 11.46 -0.28
CA ALA A 177 9.25 12.50 -0.84
C ALA A 177 9.31 13.79 0.02
N PHE A 178 9.30 13.69 1.36
CA PHE A 178 9.49 14.85 2.25
C PHE A 178 10.83 15.51 2.01
N LYS A 179 11.92 14.73 1.94
CA LYS A 179 13.25 15.25 1.62
C LYS A 179 13.27 15.97 0.27
N THR A 180 12.62 15.41 -0.75
CA THR A 180 12.49 16.01 -2.08
C THR A 180 11.78 17.35 -2.01
N ILE A 181 10.67 17.44 -1.26
CA ILE A 181 9.93 18.69 -1.05
C ILE A 181 10.77 19.73 -0.33
N PHE A 182 11.51 19.36 0.73
CA PHE A 182 12.39 20.29 1.46
C PHE A 182 13.52 20.82 0.57
N MET A 183 14.11 19.95 -0.26
CA MET A 183 15.16 20.36 -1.22
C MET A 183 14.62 21.30 -2.29
N TRP A 184 13.45 21.02 -2.84
CA TRP A 184 12.75 21.88 -3.80
C TRP A 184 12.45 23.25 -3.19
N TYR A 185 11.86 23.28 -1.99
CA TYR A 185 11.50 24.53 -1.31
C TYR A 185 12.74 25.38 -1.05
N ARG A 186 13.80 24.76 -0.52
CA ARG A 186 15.07 25.45 -0.26
C ARG A 186 15.75 25.93 -1.53
N SER A 187 15.65 25.20 -2.62
CA SER A 187 16.16 25.62 -3.93
C SER A 187 15.45 26.87 -4.44
N LYS A 188 14.15 26.99 -4.23
CA LYS A 188 13.38 28.21 -4.57
C LYS A 188 13.87 29.41 -3.75
N GLU A 189 14.06 29.27 -2.44
CA GLU A 189 14.57 30.34 -1.59
C GLU A 189 16.01 30.73 -1.95
N ARG A 190 16.82 29.75 -2.31
CA ARG A 190 18.24 30.00 -2.69
C ARG A 190 18.38 30.66 -4.06
N GLY A 191 17.45 30.44 -4.98
CA GLY A 191 17.50 30.89 -6.37
C GLY A 191 18.66 30.25 -7.13
N GLN A 192 19.42 31.07 -7.90
CA GLN A 192 20.54 30.63 -8.72
C GLN A 192 21.84 30.34 -7.93
N ARG A 193 21.86 30.60 -6.61
CA ARG A 193 23.05 30.41 -5.78
C ARG A 193 23.27 28.91 -5.50
N GLY A 194 24.52 28.49 -5.42
CA GLY A 194 24.93 27.19 -4.90
C GLY A 194 24.77 27.08 -3.37
N PHE A 195 25.25 25.98 -2.80
CA PHE A 195 25.37 25.84 -1.36
C PHE A 195 26.45 26.80 -0.81
N SER A 196 26.12 27.54 0.25
CA SER A 196 27.10 28.33 0.96
C SER A 196 27.99 27.46 1.88
N GLN A 197 29.18 27.94 2.22
CA GLN A 197 30.04 27.22 3.15
C GLN A 197 29.37 27.05 4.52
N GLU A 198 28.70 28.10 5.01
CA GLU A 198 27.92 28.06 6.24
C GLU A 198 26.79 26.99 6.22
N GLU A 199 26.08 26.86 5.11
CA GLU A 199 25.05 25.80 4.97
C GLU A 199 25.69 24.41 5.03
N LEU A 200 26.84 24.21 4.41
CA LEU A 200 27.57 22.93 4.41
C LEU A 200 28.12 22.58 5.81
N GLU A 201 28.62 23.54 6.56
CA GLU A 201 29.13 23.31 7.90
C GLU A 201 28.00 23.10 8.92
N THR A 202 26.98 23.92 8.89
CA THR A 202 25.91 23.89 9.89
C THR A 202 25.01 22.66 9.74
N CYS A 203 24.81 22.14 8.52
CA CYS A 203 24.05 20.91 8.34
C CYS A 203 24.73 19.69 8.98
N MET A 204 26.06 19.67 9.11
CA MET A 204 26.81 18.57 9.73
C MET A 204 26.63 18.51 11.25
N ILE A 205 26.15 19.59 11.85
CA ILE A 205 25.87 19.68 13.29
C ILE A 205 24.39 19.93 13.60
N ASN A 206 23.49 19.63 12.62
CA ASN A 206 22.04 19.74 12.72
C ASN A 206 21.54 21.16 13.05
N GLN A 207 22.18 22.19 12.52
CA GLN A 207 21.85 23.59 12.77
C GLN A 207 21.44 24.35 11.50
N ALA A 208 20.67 25.40 11.70
CA ALA A 208 20.41 26.39 10.65
C ALA A 208 21.69 27.18 10.29
N PRO A 209 21.82 27.67 9.05
CA PRO A 209 20.89 27.60 7.94
C PRO A 209 20.94 26.31 7.12
N GLY A 210 21.89 25.41 7.35
CA GLY A 210 22.03 24.14 6.61
C GLY A 210 20.90 23.16 6.87
N CYS A 211 20.34 23.16 8.11
CA CYS A 211 19.12 22.43 8.47
C CYS A 211 17.98 23.44 8.74
N PRO A 212 17.20 23.83 7.71
CA PRO A 212 16.10 24.78 7.87
C PRO A 212 14.91 24.17 8.63
N ASP A 213 14.14 25.03 9.33
CA ASP A 213 12.93 24.62 10.06
C ASP A 213 11.72 24.53 9.12
N TYR A 214 11.72 23.48 8.28
CA TYR A 214 10.62 23.17 7.37
C TYR A 214 9.70 22.10 7.96
N SER A 215 8.45 22.12 7.55
CA SER A 215 7.44 21.17 8.00
C SER A 215 6.58 20.64 6.87
N ILE A 216 5.96 19.49 7.11
CA ILE A 216 4.90 18.91 6.26
C ILE A 216 3.60 18.96 7.04
N LEU A 217 2.58 19.64 6.50
CA LEU A 217 1.24 19.59 7.06
C LEU A 217 0.58 18.25 6.73
N SER A 218 0.02 17.61 7.74
CA SER A 218 -0.71 16.34 7.64
C SER A 218 -2.08 16.43 8.31
N PHE A 219 -2.84 15.34 8.28
CA PHE A 219 -4.22 15.32 8.77
C PHE A 219 -4.39 14.38 9.97
N MET A 220 -5.24 14.76 10.93
CA MET A 220 -5.65 13.87 12.02
C MET A 220 -6.29 12.61 11.46
N GLY A 221 -5.85 11.45 11.92
CA GLY A 221 -6.26 10.14 11.42
C GLY A 221 -5.43 9.60 10.26
N ALA A 222 -4.50 10.37 9.69
CA ALA A 222 -3.64 9.92 8.59
C ALA A 222 -2.65 8.83 9.00
N PHE A 223 -2.21 8.03 8.01
CA PHE A 223 -1.14 7.06 8.16
C PHE A 223 -0.20 7.10 6.95
N HIS A 224 1.01 7.59 7.14
CA HIS A 224 2.01 7.75 6.08
C HIS A 224 3.27 6.90 6.29
N GLY A 225 3.27 6.03 7.30
CA GLY A 225 4.40 5.16 7.65
C GLY A 225 4.91 5.35 9.07
N ARG A 226 6.01 4.65 9.41
CA ARG A 226 6.54 4.59 10.77
C ARG A 226 8.03 4.92 10.88
N THR A 227 8.67 5.45 9.84
CA THR A 227 9.99 6.11 9.95
C THR A 227 9.81 7.47 10.65
N MET A 228 10.86 8.09 11.14
CA MET A 228 10.78 9.26 12.03
C MET A 228 9.96 10.42 11.44
N GLY A 229 10.22 10.81 10.19
CA GLY A 229 9.43 11.84 9.50
C GLY A 229 8.00 11.39 9.19
N CYS A 230 7.83 10.13 8.78
CA CYS A 230 6.50 9.57 8.56
C CYS A 230 5.67 9.47 9.84
N LEU A 231 6.29 9.20 11.01
CA LEU A 231 5.58 9.24 12.30
C LEU A 231 5.09 10.63 12.64
N ALA A 232 5.83 11.69 12.27
CA ALA A 232 5.39 13.07 12.48
C ALA A 232 4.13 13.43 11.66
N THR A 233 3.83 12.65 10.59
CA THR A 233 2.64 12.80 9.76
C THR A 233 1.61 11.67 9.94
N THR A 234 1.88 10.71 10.83
CA THR A 234 0.96 9.59 11.14
C THR A 234 0.23 9.87 12.45
N HIS A 235 -1.12 9.88 12.39
CA HIS A 235 -2.00 10.23 13.51
C HIS A 235 -3.19 9.28 13.65
N SER A 236 -3.07 8.07 13.09
CA SER A 236 -4.15 7.07 13.07
C SER A 236 -4.34 6.35 14.41
N LYS A 237 -3.26 6.09 15.16
CA LYS A 237 -3.31 5.42 16.48
C LYS A 237 -2.13 5.85 17.35
N ALA A 238 -2.39 6.06 18.65
CA ALA A 238 -1.35 6.44 19.61
C ALA A 238 -0.22 5.39 19.73
N ILE A 239 -0.57 4.10 19.66
CA ILE A 239 0.40 2.99 19.79
C ILE A 239 1.47 2.98 18.68
N HIS A 240 1.24 3.69 17.58
CA HIS A 240 2.22 3.78 16.50
C HIS A 240 3.40 4.70 16.84
N LYS A 241 3.24 5.63 17.78
CA LYS A 241 4.17 6.73 17.99
C LYS A 241 4.48 7.10 19.45
N ILE A 242 3.76 6.49 20.41
CA ILE A 242 4.06 6.74 21.83
C ILE A 242 5.52 6.43 22.13
N ASP A 243 6.16 7.24 22.99
CA ASP A 243 7.57 7.17 23.41
C ASP A 243 8.62 7.48 22.30
N ILE A 244 8.18 7.86 21.10
CA ILE A 244 9.06 8.17 19.98
C ILE A 244 9.14 9.70 19.79
N PRO A 245 10.33 10.32 19.78
CA PRO A 245 10.49 11.73 19.45
C PRO A 245 9.89 12.08 18.09
N SER A 246 9.28 13.26 17.98
CA SER A 246 8.61 13.69 16.75
C SER A 246 8.91 15.15 16.41
N PHE A 247 8.78 15.50 15.13
CA PHE A 247 8.86 16.88 14.67
C PHE A 247 7.57 17.63 15.04
N ASP A 248 7.69 18.91 15.42
CA ASP A 248 6.55 19.82 15.61
C ASP A 248 6.04 20.32 14.24
N TRP A 249 5.32 19.45 13.53
CA TRP A 249 4.71 19.73 12.25
C TRP A 249 3.20 19.94 12.38
N PRO A 250 2.58 20.79 11.54
CA PRO A 250 1.16 21.10 11.66
C PRO A 250 0.25 19.93 11.33
N ILE A 251 -0.81 19.76 12.11
CA ILE A 251 -1.81 18.70 11.97
C ILE A 251 -3.18 19.35 11.80
N ALA A 252 -3.79 19.19 10.64
CA ALA A 252 -5.14 19.69 10.33
C ALA A 252 -6.20 18.60 10.59
N PRO A 253 -7.46 18.99 10.83
CA PRO A 253 -8.56 18.02 10.84
C PRO A 253 -8.82 17.48 9.43
N PHE A 254 -9.20 16.20 9.33
CA PHE A 254 -9.74 15.62 8.11
C PHE A 254 -11.26 15.51 8.22
N PRO A 255 -12.04 15.73 7.14
CA PRO A 255 -13.49 15.72 7.20
C PRO A 255 -14.07 14.44 7.79
N ARG A 256 -15.09 14.57 8.64
CA ARG A 256 -15.83 13.45 9.23
C ARG A 256 -17.26 13.48 8.67
N LEU A 257 -17.39 12.90 7.46
CA LEU A 257 -18.66 12.95 6.74
C LEU A 257 -19.74 12.13 7.43
N LYS A 258 -20.98 12.65 7.39
CA LYS A 258 -22.21 11.95 7.79
C LYS A 258 -22.73 11.11 6.62
N TYR A 259 -23.38 10.00 6.91
CA TYR A 259 -23.94 9.06 5.94
C TYR A 259 -25.41 8.79 6.26
N PRO A 260 -26.26 8.58 5.25
CA PRO A 260 -25.95 8.57 3.81
C PRO A 260 -25.61 9.98 3.30
N LEU A 261 -24.70 10.04 2.29
CA LEU A 261 -24.16 11.34 1.83
C LEU A 261 -25.22 12.28 1.27
N GLU A 262 -26.23 11.73 0.60
CA GLU A 262 -27.35 12.44 -0.03
C GLU A 262 -28.29 13.14 0.98
N GLU A 263 -28.38 12.65 2.21
CA GLU A 263 -29.19 13.24 3.26
C GLU A 263 -28.47 14.37 4.01
N PHE A 264 -27.13 14.34 4.04
CA PHE A 264 -26.30 15.26 4.84
C PHE A 264 -25.44 16.18 3.98
N VAL A 265 -25.91 16.55 2.77
CA VAL A 265 -25.12 17.34 1.80
C VAL A 265 -24.59 18.65 2.41
N LYS A 266 -25.47 19.44 3.06
CA LYS A 266 -25.09 20.74 3.63
C LYS A 266 -24.12 20.61 4.79
N GLU A 267 -24.38 19.69 5.71
CA GLU A 267 -23.53 19.44 6.87
C GLU A 267 -22.15 18.96 6.44
N ASN A 268 -22.08 18.06 5.45
CA ASN A 268 -20.83 17.58 4.92
C ASN A 268 -20.02 18.66 4.21
N GLN A 269 -20.68 19.53 3.43
CA GLN A 269 -20.03 20.71 2.82
C GLN A 269 -19.49 21.69 3.87
N GLN A 270 -20.22 21.92 4.95
CA GLN A 270 -19.76 22.76 6.05
C GLN A 270 -18.56 22.17 6.78
N GLU A 271 -18.57 20.85 7.03
CA GLU A 271 -17.44 20.14 7.65
C GLU A 271 -16.19 20.21 6.78
N GLU A 272 -16.33 20.00 5.48
CA GLU A 272 -15.22 20.12 4.53
C GLU A 272 -14.67 21.55 4.47
N ALA A 273 -15.54 22.56 4.43
CA ALA A 273 -15.14 23.96 4.42
C ALA A 273 -14.38 24.32 5.70
N ARG A 274 -14.87 23.90 6.86
CA ARG A 274 -14.19 24.09 8.15
C ARG A 274 -12.79 23.47 8.17
N CYS A 275 -12.66 22.26 7.67
CA CYS A 275 -11.35 21.58 7.60
C CYS A 275 -10.37 22.32 6.67
N LEU A 276 -10.83 22.84 5.55
CA LEU A 276 -10.01 23.61 4.61
C LEU A 276 -9.56 24.95 5.21
N GLU A 277 -10.44 25.64 5.93
CA GLU A 277 -10.14 26.89 6.66
C GLU A 277 -9.03 26.64 7.69
N GLU A 278 -9.14 25.57 8.48
CA GLU A 278 -8.13 25.20 9.47
C GLU A 278 -6.77 24.87 8.82
N VAL A 279 -6.75 24.23 7.63
CA VAL A 279 -5.51 24.01 6.87
C VAL A 279 -4.83 25.35 6.55
N GLU A 280 -5.59 26.31 6.05
CA GLU A 280 -5.06 27.63 5.68
C GLU A 280 -4.56 28.40 6.91
N ASP A 281 -5.32 28.38 8.00
CA ASP A 281 -4.96 29.01 9.27
C ASP A 281 -3.68 28.41 9.86
N LEU A 282 -3.51 27.10 9.81
CA LEU A 282 -2.28 26.43 10.26
C LEU A 282 -1.07 26.86 9.44
N ILE A 283 -1.18 26.95 8.13
CA ILE A 283 -0.08 27.42 7.27
C ILE A 283 0.33 28.84 7.67
N VAL A 284 -0.63 29.74 7.86
CA VAL A 284 -0.39 31.13 8.28
C VAL A 284 0.22 31.19 9.68
N LYS A 285 -0.31 30.40 10.62
CA LYS A 285 0.17 30.32 12.02
C LYS A 285 1.62 29.85 12.11
N TYR A 286 1.97 28.80 11.35
CA TYR A 286 3.34 28.27 11.35
C TYR A 286 4.32 29.25 10.70
N ARG A 287 3.90 29.94 9.64
CA ARG A 287 4.71 31.01 9.04
C ARG A 287 5.02 32.13 10.02
N LYS A 288 4.03 32.55 10.84
CA LYS A 288 4.24 33.53 11.92
C LYS A 288 5.25 33.05 12.98
N LYS A 289 5.33 31.74 13.22
CA LYS A 289 6.33 31.12 14.11
C LYS A 289 7.70 30.95 13.45
N LYS A 290 7.91 31.44 12.22
CA LYS A 290 9.11 31.22 11.39
C LYS A 290 9.38 29.75 11.06
N LYS A 291 8.34 28.91 11.12
CA LYS A 291 8.35 27.52 10.67
C LYS A 291 7.62 27.42 9.32
N THR A 292 8.32 27.06 8.29
CA THR A 292 7.75 27.04 6.95
C THR A 292 7.05 25.71 6.66
N VAL A 293 5.76 25.78 6.28
CA VAL A 293 5.06 24.61 5.72
C VAL A 293 5.48 24.47 4.26
N ALA A 294 6.43 23.57 4.01
CA ALA A 294 6.97 23.33 2.67
C ALA A 294 6.06 22.46 1.80
N GLY A 295 5.26 21.60 2.44
CA GLY A 295 4.33 20.71 1.73
C GLY A 295 3.14 20.29 2.57
N ILE A 296 2.11 19.77 1.89
CA ILE A 296 0.92 19.16 2.45
C ILE A 296 0.86 17.72 1.96
N ILE A 297 0.70 16.75 2.87
CA ILE A 297 0.49 15.34 2.51
C ILE A 297 -0.94 14.91 2.80
N VAL A 298 -1.57 14.18 1.88
CA VAL A 298 -2.92 13.65 2.04
C VAL A 298 -3.08 12.28 1.40
N GLU A 299 -3.87 11.39 2.05
CA GLU A 299 -4.38 10.15 1.43
C GLU A 299 -5.70 10.46 0.69
N PRO A 300 -5.94 9.97 -0.53
CA PRO A 300 -7.24 10.09 -1.20
C PRO A 300 -8.41 9.49 -0.40
N ILE A 301 -8.13 8.46 0.38
CA ILE A 301 -9.01 7.89 1.40
C ILE A 301 -8.13 7.60 2.61
N GLN A 302 -8.42 8.19 3.76
CA GLN A 302 -7.68 7.88 4.99
C GLN A 302 -7.93 6.43 5.41
N SER A 303 -6.99 5.55 5.08
CA SER A 303 -7.17 4.10 5.18
C SER A 303 -7.10 3.58 6.62
N GLU A 304 -5.93 3.69 7.25
CA GLU A 304 -5.70 3.16 8.60
C GLU A 304 -6.48 3.95 9.66
N GLY A 305 -6.78 5.20 9.42
CA GLY A 305 -7.58 6.06 10.30
C GLY A 305 -9.07 5.78 10.30
N GLY A 306 -9.55 4.81 9.51
CA GLY A 306 -10.94 4.37 9.51
C GLY A 306 -11.67 4.50 8.18
N ASP A 307 -10.99 4.41 7.06
CA ASP A 307 -11.54 4.61 5.71
C ASP A 307 -12.38 5.89 5.62
N ASN A 308 -11.80 7.00 6.05
CA ASN A 308 -12.48 8.29 5.99
C ASN A 308 -12.39 8.86 4.58
N HIS A 309 -13.53 9.20 4.02
CA HIS A 309 -13.66 9.81 2.70
C HIS A 309 -13.85 11.33 2.83
N ALA A 310 -13.50 12.03 1.76
CA ALA A 310 -13.89 13.40 1.48
C ALA A 310 -14.42 13.51 0.05
N SER A 311 -15.11 14.60 -0.30
CA SER A 311 -15.57 14.82 -1.66
C SER A 311 -14.40 15.11 -2.61
N ASP A 312 -14.60 14.85 -3.91
CA ASP A 312 -13.61 15.23 -4.91
C ASP A 312 -13.36 16.76 -4.92
N ASP A 313 -14.37 17.56 -4.54
CA ASP A 313 -14.26 19.01 -4.42
C ASP A 313 -13.37 19.45 -3.25
N PHE A 314 -13.40 18.74 -2.12
CA PHE A 314 -12.47 18.96 -1.03
C PHE A 314 -11.02 18.90 -1.47
N PHE A 315 -10.65 17.86 -2.23
CA PHE A 315 -9.28 17.69 -2.71
C PHE A 315 -8.88 18.75 -3.76
N ARG A 316 -9.82 19.17 -4.63
CA ARG A 316 -9.57 20.28 -5.57
C ARG A 316 -9.25 21.57 -4.81
N LYS A 317 -10.07 21.93 -3.83
CA LYS A 317 -9.86 23.11 -2.98
C LYS A 317 -8.58 23.01 -2.15
N LEU A 318 -8.26 21.82 -1.62
CA LEU A 318 -7.02 21.60 -0.88
C LEU A 318 -5.80 21.81 -1.78
N ARG A 319 -5.87 21.35 -3.04
CA ARG A 319 -4.83 21.60 -4.05
C ARG A 319 -4.66 23.11 -4.32
N ASP A 320 -5.76 23.86 -4.39
CA ASP A 320 -5.71 25.32 -4.61
C ASP A 320 -5.12 26.06 -3.40
N ILE A 321 -5.40 25.63 -2.18
CA ILE A 321 -4.75 26.15 -0.97
C ILE A 321 -3.24 25.90 -1.02
N ALA A 322 -2.80 24.70 -1.39
CA ALA A 322 -1.38 24.39 -1.53
C ALA A 322 -0.70 25.34 -2.53
N ARG A 323 -1.30 25.56 -3.70
CA ARG A 323 -0.79 26.51 -4.71
C ARG A 323 -0.75 27.95 -4.19
N LYS A 324 -1.83 28.42 -3.58
CA LYS A 324 -1.96 29.77 -3.01
C LYS A 324 -0.83 30.09 -2.02
N HIS A 325 -0.45 29.10 -1.21
CA HIS A 325 0.58 29.29 -0.18
C HIS A 325 1.98 28.85 -0.60
N GLY A 326 2.15 28.38 -1.83
CA GLY A 326 3.43 27.93 -2.36
C GLY A 326 3.96 26.65 -1.72
N CYS A 327 3.07 25.84 -1.12
CA CYS A 327 3.38 24.52 -0.57
C CYS A 327 3.34 23.47 -1.69
N ALA A 328 4.24 22.49 -1.62
CA ALA A 328 4.13 21.30 -2.46
C ALA A 328 2.91 20.46 -2.04
N PHE A 329 2.24 19.84 -3.00
CA PHE A 329 1.12 18.94 -2.74
C PHE A 329 1.54 17.49 -3.00
N LEU A 330 1.59 16.71 -1.92
CA LEU A 330 1.98 15.31 -1.93
C LEU A 330 0.74 14.43 -1.71
N VAL A 331 0.46 13.56 -2.68
CA VAL A 331 -0.61 12.58 -2.59
C VAL A 331 -0.04 11.21 -2.25
N ASP A 332 -0.48 10.64 -1.14
CA ASP A 332 -0.10 9.30 -0.70
C ASP A 332 -1.08 8.26 -1.26
N GLU A 333 -0.69 7.62 -2.35
CA GLU A 333 -1.42 6.52 -3.00
C GLU A 333 -0.91 5.13 -2.58
N VAL A 334 -0.17 5.04 -1.49
CA VAL A 334 0.42 3.78 -1.01
C VAL A 334 -0.64 2.69 -0.80
N GLN A 335 -1.83 3.03 -0.35
CA GLN A 335 -2.91 2.05 -0.16
C GLN A 335 -4.02 2.14 -1.21
N THR A 336 -4.32 3.30 -1.72
CA THR A 336 -5.40 3.56 -2.68
C THR A 336 -5.00 3.29 -4.12
N GLY A 337 -3.71 3.37 -4.45
CA GLY A 337 -3.19 3.14 -5.80
C GLY A 337 -3.22 1.68 -6.24
N GLY A 338 -3.07 1.48 -7.55
CA GLY A 338 -3.03 0.17 -8.18
C GLY A 338 -4.39 -0.44 -8.49
N GLY A 339 -5.45 0.38 -8.65
CA GLY A 339 -6.68 -0.04 -9.33
C GLY A 339 -7.91 -0.32 -8.45
N CYS A 340 -7.77 -0.41 -7.14
CA CYS A 340 -8.86 -0.85 -6.25
C CYS A 340 -10.08 0.08 -6.21
N THR A 341 -9.95 1.35 -6.60
CA THR A 341 -11.05 2.32 -6.64
C THR A 341 -11.78 2.36 -8.01
N GLY A 342 -11.38 1.50 -8.96
CA GLY A 342 -11.89 1.53 -10.33
C GLY A 342 -11.15 2.50 -11.26
N LYS A 343 -10.18 3.25 -10.73
CA LYS A 343 -9.16 4.00 -11.45
C LYS A 343 -7.79 3.48 -11.05
N PHE A 344 -6.75 3.67 -11.89
CA PHE A 344 -5.41 3.18 -11.53
C PHE A 344 -4.89 3.90 -10.28
N TRP A 345 -5.05 5.23 -10.23
CA TRP A 345 -4.79 6.07 -9.07
C TRP A 345 -6.09 6.68 -8.55
N ALA A 346 -6.29 6.68 -7.24
CA ALA A 346 -7.54 7.20 -6.66
C ALA A 346 -7.73 8.70 -6.89
N HIS A 347 -6.65 9.48 -6.94
CA HIS A 347 -6.72 10.93 -7.23
C HIS A 347 -7.24 11.26 -8.64
N GLU A 348 -7.25 10.31 -9.58
CA GLU A 348 -7.86 10.51 -10.90
C GLU A 348 -9.37 10.83 -10.82
N HIS A 349 -10.04 10.42 -9.75
CA HIS A 349 -11.43 10.75 -9.52
C HIS A 349 -11.67 12.25 -9.32
N TRP A 350 -10.66 12.99 -8.88
CA TRP A 350 -10.78 14.44 -8.68
C TRP A 350 -10.92 15.23 -9.99
N GLY A 351 -10.57 14.64 -11.13
CA GLY A 351 -10.70 15.26 -12.45
C GLY A 351 -9.79 16.47 -12.66
N LEU A 352 -8.65 16.54 -11.96
CA LEU A 352 -7.68 17.62 -12.08
C LEU A 352 -6.65 17.32 -13.19
N ASP A 353 -6.31 18.34 -13.97
CA ASP A 353 -5.21 18.26 -14.96
C ASP A 353 -3.84 18.25 -14.29
N ASP A 354 -3.74 18.86 -13.12
CA ASP A 354 -2.53 18.96 -12.31
C ASP A 354 -2.85 18.57 -10.86
N PRO A 355 -3.01 17.24 -10.57
CA PRO A 355 -3.54 16.77 -9.30
C PRO A 355 -2.56 16.88 -8.14
N ALA A 356 -1.24 16.77 -8.39
CA ALA A 356 -0.22 16.77 -7.35
C ALA A 356 1.14 17.21 -7.90
N ASP A 357 2.07 17.52 -7.00
CA ASP A 357 3.46 17.81 -7.32
C ASP A 357 4.35 16.58 -7.12
N VAL A 358 4.01 15.77 -6.10
CA VAL A 358 4.65 14.50 -5.77
C VAL A 358 3.54 13.48 -5.45
N MET A 359 3.71 12.23 -5.85
CA MET A 359 2.78 11.15 -5.54
C MET A 359 3.54 9.89 -5.15
N THR A 360 3.28 9.35 -3.97
CA THR A 360 3.92 8.13 -3.45
C THR A 360 3.06 6.90 -3.69
N PHE A 361 3.72 5.76 -3.87
CA PHE A 361 3.08 4.47 -4.11
C PHE A 361 3.82 3.32 -3.43
N SER A 362 3.13 2.22 -3.18
CA SER A 362 3.67 0.94 -2.72
C SER A 362 2.60 -0.16 -2.82
N LYS A 363 2.66 -1.17 -1.94
CA LYS A 363 1.65 -2.25 -1.79
C LYS A 363 1.32 -2.96 -3.11
N LYS A 364 0.15 -2.73 -3.74
CA LYS A 364 -0.24 -3.34 -5.02
C LYS A 364 0.73 -3.08 -6.15
N MET A 365 1.55 -2.02 -6.02
CA MET A 365 2.60 -1.72 -6.98
C MET A 365 3.86 -2.58 -6.81
N MET A 366 3.83 -3.63 -5.97
CA MET A 366 4.91 -4.60 -5.73
C MET A 366 6.20 -3.99 -5.16
N THR A 367 6.51 -2.74 -5.47
CA THR A 367 7.64 -1.95 -4.99
C THR A 367 7.17 -0.63 -4.41
N GLY A 368 8.03 0.06 -3.66
CA GLY A 368 7.80 1.45 -3.27
C GLY A 368 8.38 2.44 -4.28
N GLY A 369 8.02 3.69 -4.13
CA GLY A 369 8.54 4.78 -4.94
C GLY A 369 7.67 6.01 -4.90
N PHE A 370 8.10 7.02 -5.64
CA PHE A 370 7.28 8.22 -5.86
C PHE A 370 7.54 8.82 -7.24
N PHE A 371 6.46 9.31 -7.84
CA PHE A 371 6.50 10.17 -9.00
C PHE A 371 6.58 11.62 -8.56
N HIS A 372 7.20 12.47 -9.38
CA HIS A 372 7.23 13.90 -9.13
C HIS A 372 7.35 14.68 -10.42
N LYS A 373 7.02 15.98 -10.37
CA LYS A 373 7.29 16.91 -11.47
C LYS A 373 8.78 17.16 -11.62
N GLU A 374 9.20 17.59 -12.79
CA GLU A 374 10.61 17.83 -13.10
C GLU A 374 11.26 18.86 -12.16
N GLU A 375 10.54 19.90 -11.76
CA GLU A 375 11.03 20.94 -10.85
C GLU A 375 11.42 20.42 -9.45
N PHE A 376 10.92 19.22 -9.05
CA PHE A 376 11.26 18.54 -7.79
C PHE A 376 12.49 17.63 -7.92
N ARG A 377 13.10 17.55 -9.09
CA ARG A 377 14.28 16.72 -9.31
C ARG A 377 15.43 17.19 -8.41
N PRO A 378 16.05 16.27 -7.61
CA PRO A 378 17.20 16.63 -6.78
C PRO A 378 18.33 17.26 -7.61
N ASN A 379 18.84 18.40 -7.19
CA ASN A 379 19.83 19.21 -7.91
C ASN A 379 21.27 18.73 -7.76
N ALA A 380 21.51 17.65 -7.02
CA ALA A 380 22.82 17.03 -6.84
C ALA A 380 22.67 15.52 -6.62
N PRO A 381 23.68 14.72 -6.99
CA PRO A 381 23.66 13.26 -6.76
C PRO A 381 23.65 12.94 -5.24
N TYR A 382 23.21 11.76 -4.89
CA TYR A 382 23.15 11.20 -3.53
C TYR A 382 22.22 11.92 -2.54
N ARG A 383 21.54 13.00 -2.89
CA ARG A 383 20.62 13.71 -1.98
C ARG A 383 19.36 12.89 -1.65
N ILE A 384 18.84 12.14 -2.63
CA ILE A 384 17.82 11.11 -2.45
C ILE A 384 18.47 9.78 -2.78
N PHE A 385 18.80 9.04 -1.74
CA PHE A 385 19.54 7.80 -1.88
C PHE A 385 19.32 6.88 -0.68
N ASN A 386 19.18 5.62 -0.94
CA ASN A 386 19.46 4.53 -0.03
C ASN A 386 20.17 3.43 -0.83
N THR A 387 20.79 2.44 -0.18
CA THR A 387 21.70 1.52 -0.83
C THR A 387 21.14 0.88 -2.11
N TRP A 388 19.89 0.47 -2.11
CA TRP A 388 19.31 -0.29 -3.23
C TRP A 388 18.37 0.51 -4.13
N LEU A 389 17.65 1.52 -3.62
CA LEU A 389 16.65 2.30 -4.36
C LEU A 389 15.59 1.39 -5.03
N GLY A 390 15.08 0.40 -4.30
CA GLY A 390 14.08 -0.53 -4.82
C GLY A 390 14.63 -1.93 -5.10
N ASP A 391 13.97 -2.66 -5.98
CA ASP A 391 14.27 -4.05 -6.33
C ASP A 391 13.86 -4.33 -7.78
N PRO A 392 14.81 -4.65 -8.69
CA PRO A 392 14.51 -4.88 -10.10
C PRO A 392 13.59 -6.10 -10.32
N SER A 393 13.63 -7.11 -9.44
CA SER A 393 12.73 -8.26 -9.54
C SER A 393 11.27 -7.86 -9.33
N LYS A 394 11.01 -6.85 -8.50
CA LYS A 394 9.66 -6.32 -8.27
C LYS A 394 9.16 -5.50 -9.47
N ASN A 395 10.04 -4.74 -10.13
CA ASN A 395 9.69 -4.04 -11.38
C ASN A 395 9.33 -5.01 -12.51
N LEU A 396 10.06 -6.13 -12.60
CA LEU A 396 9.75 -7.21 -13.55
C LEU A 396 8.35 -7.79 -13.31
N LEU A 397 8.05 -8.15 -12.06
CA LEU A 397 6.72 -8.66 -11.69
C LEU A 397 5.63 -7.62 -11.91
N LEU A 398 5.89 -6.36 -11.58
CA LEU A 398 4.94 -5.26 -11.74
C LEU A 398 4.57 -5.01 -13.21
N ALA A 399 5.52 -5.11 -14.13
CA ALA A 399 5.24 -4.98 -15.57
C ALA A 399 4.17 -5.99 -16.00
N GLU A 400 4.28 -7.25 -15.57
CA GLU A 400 3.28 -8.27 -15.88
C GLU A 400 1.96 -8.04 -15.14
N VAL A 401 1.99 -7.56 -13.89
CA VAL A 401 0.76 -7.17 -13.16
C VAL A 401 0.00 -6.10 -13.92
N ILE A 402 0.68 -5.07 -14.42
CA ILE A 402 0.05 -3.98 -15.20
C ILE A 402 -0.52 -4.51 -16.53
N ASN A 403 0.21 -5.41 -17.19
CA ASN A 403 -0.26 -6.07 -18.42
C ASN A 403 -1.56 -6.86 -18.17
N ILE A 404 -1.63 -7.60 -17.05
CA ILE A 404 -2.82 -8.35 -16.66
C ILE A 404 -3.98 -7.41 -16.33
N ILE A 405 -3.72 -6.32 -15.57
CA ILE A 405 -4.75 -5.31 -15.26
C ILE A 405 -5.39 -4.77 -16.54
N LYS A 406 -4.57 -4.45 -17.56
CA LYS A 406 -5.03 -3.93 -18.84
C LYS A 406 -5.75 -5.00 -19.66
N ARG A 407 -5.14 -6.19 -19.82
CA ARG A 407 -5.68 -7.29 -20.66
C ARG A 407 -7.00 -7.82 -20.15
N GLU A 408 -7.17 -7.92 -18.82
CA GLU A 408 -8.36 -8.50 -18.19
C GLU A 408 -9.36 -7.45 -17.71
N ASP A 409 -9.11 -6.18 -18.07
CA ASP A 409 -9.97 -5.04 -17.72
C ASP A 409 -10.30 -4.95 -16.21
N LEU A 410 -9.26 -5.13 -15.38
CA LEU A 410 -9.46 -5.29 -13.94
C LEU A 410 -9.86 -3.98 -13.25
N LEU A 411 -9.67 -2.81 -13.86
CA LEU A 411 -10.18 -1.54 -13.32
C LEU A 411 -11.71 -1.50 -13.36
N ASN A 412 -12.30 -1.85 -14.50
CA ASN A 412 -13.76 -1.95 -14.65
C ASN A 412 -14.31 -3.08 -13.78
N ASN A 413 -13.60 -4.22 -13.67
CA ASN A 413 -13.98 -5.29 -12.75
C ASN A 413 -14.01 -4.80 -11.29
N ALA A 414 -13.01 -4.04 -10.85
CA ALA A 414 -12.97 -3.49 -9.49
C ALA A 414 -14.12 -2.50 -9.23
N ALA A 415 -14.45 -1.66 -10.22
CA ALA A 415 -15.60 -0.76 -10.14
C ALA A 415 -16.92 -1.53 -10.02
N HIS A 416 -17.11 -2.56 -10.86
CA HIS A 416 -18.32 -3.35 -10.91
C HIS A 416 -18.51 -4.23 -9.67
N ALA A 417 -17.52 -5.06 -9.33
CA ALA A 417 -17.57 -5.93 -8.15
C ALA A 417 -17.65 -5.10 -6.85
N GLY A 418 -17.01 -3.92 -6.84
CA GLY A 418 -17.14 -2.96 -5.76
C GLY A 418 -18.55 -2.43 -5.56
N LYS A 419 -19.26 -2.14 -6.66
CA LYS A 419 -20.68 -1.74 -6.60
C LYS A 419 -21.55 -2.86 -6.04
N VAL A 420 -21.33 -4.12 -6.46
CA VAL A 420 -22.05 -5.29 -5.91
C VAL A 420 -21.79 -5.42 -4.40
N LEU A 421 -20.53 -5.34 -3.98
CA LEU A 421 -20.15 -5.39 -2.57
C LEU A 421 -20.79 -4.26 -1.76
N LEU A 422 -20.69 -3.02 -2.23
CA LEU A 422 -21.21 -1.83 -1.53
C LEU A 422 -22.74 -1.91 -1.39
N THR A 423 -23.46 -2.28 -2.46
CA THR A 423 -24.91 -2.46 -2.44
C THR A 423 -25.33 -3.54 -1.43
N GLY A 424 -24.61 -4.68 -1.40
CA GLY A 424 -24.88 -5.74 -0.44
C GLY A 424 -24.59 -5.32 1.01
N LEU A 425 -23.55 -4.50 1.25
CA LEU A 425 -23.25 -3.95 2.58
C LEU A 425 -24.34 -2.97 3.04
N LEU A 426 -24.90 -2.15 2.13
CA LEU A 426 -26.03 -1.25 2.44
C LEU A 426 -27.31 -2.06 2.77
N ASP A 427 -27.58 -3.16 2.08
CA ASP A 427 -28.66 -4.08 2.43
C ASP A 427 -28.45 -4.71 3.83
N LEU A 428 -27.22 -5.13 4.15
CA LEU A 428 -26.89 -5.63 5.48
C LEU A 428 -27.05 -4.54 6.55
N GLN A 429 -26.66 -3.29 6.27
CA GLN A 429 -26.86 -2.17 7.17
C GLN A 429 -28.37 -1.93 7.45
N ALA A 430 -29.20 -2.00 6.43
CA ALA A 430 -30.65 -1.83 6.59
C ALA A 430 -31.28 -2.96 7.44
N ARG A 431 -30.79 -4.18 7.32
CA ARG A 431 -31.27 -5.35 8.10
C ARG A 431 -30.71 -5.43 9.51
N TYR A 432 -29.48 -4.98 9.71
CA TYR A 432 -28.74 -5.10 10.98
C TYR A 432 -28.13 -3.74 11.43
N PRO A 433 -28.95 -2.68 11.58
CA PRO A 433 -28.45 -1.34 11.89
C PRO A 433 -27.76 -1.25 13.26
N GLN A 434 -28.03 -2.21 14.16
CA GLN A 434 -27.36 -2.33 15.45
C GLN A 434 -25.90 -2.76 15.36
N PHE A 435 -25.48 -3.36 14.24
CA PHE A 435 -24.11 -3.85 14.04
C PHE A 435 -23.36 -3.16 12.92
N ILE A 436 -24.07 -2.60 11.93
CA ILE A 436 -23.48 -1.98 10.73
C ILE A 436 -24.00 -0.57 10.57
N SER A 437 -23.09 0.37 10.44
CA SER A 437 -23.38 1.77 10.16
C SER A 437 -22.34 2.38 9.23
N ARG A 438 -22.64 3.53 8.62
CA ARG A 438 -21.73 4.30 7.80
C ARG A 438 -21.04 3.46 6.71
N VAL A 439 -21.79 2.62 6.01
CA VAL A 439 -21.29 1.91 4.84
C VAL A 439 -20.81 2.90 3.79
N ARG A 440 -19.58 2.74 3.32
CA ARG A 440 -18.91 3.63 2.38
C ARG A 440 -17.89 2.90 1.53
N GLY A 441 -17.53 3.46 0.38
CA GLY A 441 -16.51 2.89 -0.46
C GLY A 441 -16.46 3.48 -1.86
N ARG A 442 -15.40 3.14 -2.58
CA ARG A 442 -15.19 3.45 -4.00
C ARG A 442 -14.46 2.27 -4.65
N GLY A 443 -15.08 1.66 -5.68
CA GLY A 443 -14.62 0.38 -6.19
C GLY A 443 -14.68 -0.69 -5.09
N THR A 444 -13.68 -1.56 -5.01
CA THR A 444 -13.59 -2.59 -3.95
C THR A 444 -12.97 -2.07 -2.64
N PHE A 445 -12.59 -0.81 -2.59
CA PHE A 445 -12.10 -0.15 -1.38
C PHE A 445 -13.31 0.32 -0.54
N CYS A 446 -13.87 -0.61 0.22
CA CYS A 446 -15.10 -0.41 0.99
C CYS A 446 -14.87 -0.60 2.49
N SER A 447 -15.79 -0.07 3.29
CA SER A 447 -15.81 -0.25 4.74
C SER A 447 -17.18 0.05 5.33
N PHE A 448 -17.36 -0.37 6.58
CA PHE A 448 -18.45 0.05 7.45
C PHE A 448 -17.98 0.15 8.90
N ASP A 449 -18.74 0.83 9.73
CA ASP A 449 -18.48 0.95 11.16
C ASP A 449 -19.34 -0.02 11.96
N THR A 450 -18.75 -0.62 12.97
CA THR A 450 -19.45 -1.35 14.04
C THR A 450 -19.72 -0.40 15.22
N PRO A 451 -20.56 -0.77 16.22
CA PRO A 451 -20.77 0.05 17.42
C PRO A 451 -19.47 0.43 18.15
N ASP A 452 -18.57 -0.54 18.31
CA ASP A 452 -17.28 -0.39 19.00
C ASP A 452 -16.22 -1.37 18.45
N ASP A 453 -15.01 -1.31 18.97
CA ASP A 453 -13.89 -2.15 18.57
C ASP A 453 -14.02 -3.61 19.03
N SER A 454 -14.70 -3.86 20.13
CA SER A 454 -14.95 -5.22 20.66
C SER A 454 -15.83 -6.00 19.70
N ILE A 455 -16.95 -5.41 19.26
CA ILE A 455 -17.86 -6.00 18.26
C ILE A 455 -17.14 -6.18 16.92
N ARG A 456 -16.36 -5.18 16.48
CA ARG A 456 -15.53 -5.30 15.28
C ARG A 456 -14.61 -6.53 15.36
N ASN A 457 -13.86 -6.65 16.43
CA ASN A 457 -12.86 -7.71 16.60
C ASN A 457 -13.54 -9.09 16.69
N LYS A 458 -14.68 -9.18 17.37
CA LYS A 458 -15.49 -10.40 17.46
C LYS A 458 -16.03 -10.81 16.09
N LEU A 459 -16.57 -9.88 15.31
CA LEU A 459 -17.05 -10.14 13.93
C LEU A 459 -15.92 -10.62 13.02
N ILE A 460 -14.74 -9.99 13.06
CA ILE A 460 -13.56 -10.41 12.28
C ILE A 460 -13.15 -11.83 12.65
N LEU A 461 -13.12 -12.16 13.94
CA LEU A 461 -12.77 -13.50 14.42
C LEU A 461 -13.78 -14.56 13.96
N ILE A 462 -15.07 -14.28 14.10
CA ILE A 462 -16.13 -15.19 13.65
C ILE A 462 -16.07 -15.37 12.12
N ALA A 463 -15.88 -14.29 11.37
CA ALA A 463 -15.75 -14.35 9.92
C ALA A 463 -14.57 -15.25 9.50
N ARG A 464 -13.41 -15.13 10.18
CA ARG A 464 -12.26 -16.01 9.97
C ARG A 464 -12.63 -17.48 10.20
N ASN A 465 -13.32 -17.76 11.29
CA ASN A 465 -13.77 -19.13 11.65
C ASN A 465 -14.83 -19.67 10.65
N LYS A 466 -15.47 -18.79 9.88
CA LYS A 466 -16.40 -19.15 8.78
C LYS A 466 -15.71 -19.09 7.40
N GLY A 467 -14.38 -18.98 7.35
CA GLY A 467 -13.60 -19.02 6.11
C GLY A 467 -13.50 -17.69 5.35
N VAL A 468 -13.55 -16.56 6.06
CA VAL A 468 -13.39 -15.21 5.47
C VAL A 468 -12.36 -14.40 6.24
N VAL A 469 -11.34 -13.90 5.54
CA VAL A 469 -10.32 -13.00 6.12
C VAL A 469 -10.75 -11.55 5.93
N LEU A 470 -10.90 -10.84 7.04
CA LEU A 470 -11.24 -9.41 7.10
C LEU A 470 -10.18 -8.64 7.87
N GLY A 471 -10.13 -7.32 7.68
CA GLY A 471 -9.26 -6.42 8.44
C GLY A 471 -10.02 -5.28 9.10
N GLY A 472 -9.55 -4.85 10.27
CA GLY A 472 -10.03 -3.65 10.93
C GLY A 472 -9.21 -2.42 10.56
N CYS A 473 -9.80 -1.22 10.70
CA CYS A 473 -9.11 0.07 10.65
C CYS A 473 -9.84 1.09 11.52
N GLY A 474 -9.17 2.22 11.80
CA GLY A 474 -9.70 3.21 12.73
C GLY A 474 -10.02 2.60 14.08
N ASP A 475 -10.99 3.19 14.76
CA ASP A 475 -11.43 2.73 16.08
C ASP A 475 -12.34 1.50 15.97
N LYS A 476 -13.26 1.50 15.00
CA LYS A 476 -14.35 0.52 14.93
C LYS A 476 -14.77 0.09 13.53
N SER A 477 -13.97 0.36 12.49
CA SER A 477 -14.32 0.04 11.11
C SER A 477 -13.81 -1.33 10.70
N ILE A 478 -14.60 -2.07 9.92
CA ILE A 478 -14.19 -3.23 9.12
C ILE A 478 -13.97 -2.73 7.69
N ARG A 479 -12.81 -3.05 7.12
CA ARG A 479 -12.40 -2.64 5.76
C ARG A 479 -12.26 -3.82 4.84
N PHE A 480 -12.50 -3.58 3.55
CA PHE A 480 -12.39 -4.53 2.46
C PHE A 480 -11.28 -4.11 1.51
N ARG A 481 -10.35 -5.01 1.27
CA ARG A 481 -9.17 -4.83 0.39
C ARG A 481 -8.94 -6.08 -0.47
N PRO A 482 -9.96 -6.59 -1.19
CA PRO A 482 -9.75 -7.76 -2.02
C PRO A 482 -8.77 -7.47 -3.15
N THR A 483 -8.27 -8.51 -3.79
CA THR A 483 -7.44 -8.39 -4.99
C THR A 483 -8.25 -7.87 -6.18
N LEU A 484 -7.62 -7.41 -7.25
CA LEU A 484 -8.32 -6.90 -8.44
C LEU A 484 -9.07 -8.00 -9.23
N VAL A 485 -8.71 -9.26 -8.99
CA VAL A 485 -9.43 -10.42 -9.59
C VAL A 485 -10.63 -10.89 -8.77
N PHE A 486 -11.02 -10.14 -7.74
CA PHE A 486 -12.25 -10.31 -6.99
C PHE A 486 -13.45 -9.98 -7.89
N ARG A 487 -14.47 -10.86 -7.93
CA ARG A 487 -15.63 -10.76 -8.81
C ARG A 487 -16.93 -10.87 -8.03
N ASP A 488 -18.07 -10.66 -8.69
CA ASP A 488 -19.42 -10.66 -8.11
C ASP A 488 -19.72 -11.90 -7.28
N HIS A 489 -19.36 -13.09 -7.77
CA HIS A 489 -19.60 -14.33 -7.03
C HIS A 489 -18.84 -14.40 -5.70
N HIS A 490 -17.66 -13.78 -5.60
CA HIS A 490 -16.92 -13.65 -4.34
C HIS A 490 -17.62 -12.66 -3.40
N ALA A 491 -18.16 -11.54 -3.95
CA ALA A 491 -18.94 -10.59 -3.18
C ALA A 491 -20.21 -11.26 -2.61
N HIS A 492 -20.98 -11.95 -3.45
CA HIS A 492 -22.16 -12.68 -3.01
C HIS A 492 -21.84 -13.77 -1.97
N LEU A 493 -20.75 -14.52 -2.18
CA LEU A 493 -20.31 -15.53 -1.21
C LEU A 493 -20.04 -14.90 0.15
N PHE A 494 -19.26 -13.82 0.17
CA PHE A 494 -18.99 -13.07 1.40
C PHE A 494 -20.28 -12.56 2.05
N LEU A 495 -21.13 -11.87 1.30
CA LEU A 495 -22.38 -11.28 1.81
C LEU A 495 -23.31 -12.30 2.42
N ASN A 496 -23.43 -13.49 1.81
CA ASN A 496 -24.23 -14.60 2.34
C ASN A 496 -23.67 -15.09 3.69
N ILE A 497 -22.35 -15.38 3.74
CA ILE A 497 -21.69 -15.83 4.98
C ILE A 497 -21.83 -14.78 6.07
N PHE A 498 -21.63 -13.51 5.72
CA PHE A 498 -21.66 -12.42 6.70
C PHE A 498 -23.09 -12.14 7.19
N SER A 499 -24.11 -12.30 6.33
CA SER A 499 -25.52 -12.26 6.73
C SER A 499 -25.85 -13.34 7.75
N ASP A 500 -25.37 -14.58 7.52
CA ASP A 500 -25.59 -15.68 8.49
C ASP A 500 -24.89 -15.40 9.82
N ILE A 501 -23.67 -14.82 9.79
CA ILE A 501 -22.94 -14.39 11.00
C ILE A 501 -23.75 -13.37 11.79
N LEU A 502 -24.28 -12.34 11.11
CA LEU A 502 -25.05 -11.26 11.75
C LEU A 502 -26.37 -11.75 12.33
N ALA A 503 -27.03 -12.71 11.67
CA ALA A 503 -28.28 -13.32 12.17
C ALA A 503 -28.05 -14.13 13.47
N ASP A 504 -26.89 -14.79 13.58
CA ASP A 504 -26.51 -15.60 14.74
C ASP A 504 -25.78 -14.79 15.84
N PHE A 505 -25.44 -13.53 15.57
CA PHE A 505 -24.62 -12.70 16.47
C PHE A 505 -25.42 -12.24 17.69
N LYS A 506 -24.99 -12.72 18.87
CA LYS A 506 -25.58 -12.40 20.18
C LYS A 506 -24.69 -11.50 21.02
#